data_82db3bec4037da6c4b3058b7875611e3
#
_entry.id   82db3bec4037da6c4b3058b7875611e3
#
_cell.length_a   1.000
_cell.length_b   1.000
_cell.length_c   1.000
_cell.angle_alpha   90.00
_cell.angle_beta   90.00
_cell.angle_gamma   90.00
#
_symmetry.space_group_name_H-M   'P 1'
#
loop_
_entity.id
_entity.type
_entity.pdbx_description
1 polymer ?
#
loop_
_entity_poly.entity_id
_entity_poly.type
_entity_poly.pdbx_seq_one_letter_code
_entity_poly.pdbx_strand_id
1 'polypeptide(L)'
;MEKRLFTSECVTNGHPDKVADSISDAILDACLAQDPGSRVACETMVTTNFCLICGEITTKAQVDYAAVAREAIRQIGYTYPGDGFDADTVEIQCRIHTQSADIALGTNDEVGGAGDQGMMFGGACTQTPELMPLPIALARALCNRLTECIRSNDLLRADGKTQVSVEYDENGKVVGIDTVVVSVMHSADFTIEELRKYIKAGVIAPVLENYGFSVDNVPNIHINPTGNFVIGGPNGDTGLTGRKIIVDTYGGYFSHGGGAFSGKDPTKVDRSAAYIARYMAKNLVAAGLASQVQVQLAYAIGVAEPVSVRVDSYGTGVISDEKMTQLLRATVDLTPGGIIRKLQLRRPIYAPTAAMGHFGVEGRPWEETDIAEKLRELAGI
;
A
#
# COMPACT_ATOMS: atom_id res chain seq x y z
N MET A 1 33.18 -7.14 -10.44
CA MET A 1 32.60 -6.64 -9.17
C MET A 1 31.26 -7.34 -8.96
N GLU A 2 30.94 -7.70 -7.74
CA GLU A 2 29.65 -8.29 -7.40
C GLU A 2 28.58 -7.21 -7.55
N LYS A 3 27.47 -7.53 -8.22
CA LYS A 3 26.35 -6.60 -8.43
C LYS A 3 25.64 -6.33 -7.09
N ARG A 4 25.36 -5.08 -6.79
CA ARG A 4 24.51 -4.69 -5.66
C ARG A 4 23.06 -4.57 -6.14
N LEU A 5 22.28 -5.61 -5.90
CA LEU A 5 20.88 -5.66 -6.32
C LEU A 5 19.95 -5.39 -5.15
N PHE A 6 18.89 -4.61 -5.42
CA PHE A 6 17.74 -4.51 -4.53
C PHE A 6 16.47 -4.86 -5.30
N THR A 7 15.63 -5.71 -4.70
CA THR A 7 14.44 -6.26 -5.34
C THR A 7 13.19 -5.87 -4.56
N SER A 8 12.18 -5.39 -5.29
CA SER A 8 10.83 -5.20 -4.76
C SER A 8 9.81 -5.91 -5.63
N GLU A 9 8.71 -6.31 -5.03
CA GLU A 9 7.57 -6.91 -5.71
C GLU A 9 6.29 -6.08 -5.52
N CYS A 10 5.35 -6.28 -6.43
CA CYS A 10 3.98 -5.80 -6.32
C CYS A 10 3.02 -6.89 -6.82
N VAL A 11 1.76 -6.81 -6.40
CA VAL A 11 0.69 -7.69 -6.86
C VAL A 11 -0.49 -6.87 -7.35
N THR A 12 -1.26 -7.41 -8.30
CA THR A 12 -2.49 -6.76 -8.77
C THR A 12 -3.57 -6.78 -7.68
N ASN A 13 -4.61 -5.98 -7.85
CA ASN A 13 -5.78 -6.01 -6.97
C ASN A 13 -6.55 -7.34 -7.00
N GLY A 14 -6.33 -8.17 -8.03
CA GLY A 14 -6.88 -9.52 -8.12
C GLY A 14 -6.09 -10.60 -7.37
N HIS A 15 -4.92 -10.28 -6.82
CA HIS A 15 -4.23 -11.20 -5.92
C HIS A 15 -5.09 -11.49 -4.68
N PRO A 16 -5.20 -12.74 -4.18
CA PRO A 16 -6.11 -13.11 -3.09
C PRO A 16 -6.04 -12.20 -1.86
N ASP A 17 -4.83 -11.89 -1.38
CA ASP A 17 -4.66 -11.00 -0.23
C ASP A 17 -5.14 -9.56 -0.55
N LYS A 18 -4.97 -9.08 -1.79
CA LYS A 18 -5.45 -7.74 -2.17
C LYS A 18 -6.96 -7.71 -2.44
N VAL A 19 -7.56 -8.82 -2.85
CA VAL A 19 -9.02 -8.97 -2.84
C VAL A 19 -9.56 -8.78 -1.43
N ALA A 20 -8.94 -9.44 -0.44
CA ALA A 20 -9.33 -9.30 0.96
C ALA A 20 -9.15 -7.86 1.48
N ASP A 21 -8.00 -7.21 1.19
CA ASP A 21 -7.74 -5.82 1.52
C ASP A 21 -8.78 -4.87 0.89
N SER A 22 -9.10 -5.08 -0.39
CA SER A 22 -10.07 -4.26 -1.14
C SER A 22 -11.48 -4.36 -0.57
N ILE A 23 -11.91 -5.55 -0.17
CA ILE A 23 -13.21 -5.77 0.49
C ILE A 23 -13.23 -5.05 1.84
N SER A 24 -12.21 -5.21 2.67
CA SER A 24 -12.12 -4.61 3.99
C SER A 24 -12.12 -3.08 3.93
N ASP A 25 -11.39 -2.47 2.99
CA ASP A 25 -11.38 -1.01 2.81
C ASP A 25 -12.66 -0.48 2.14
N ALA A 26 -13.31 -1.24 1.26
CA ALA A 26 -14.62 -0.86 0.72
C ALA A 26 -15.69 -0.80 1.81
N ILE A 27 -15.66 -1.74 2.77
CA ILE A 27 -16.56 -1.73 3.93
C ILE A 27 -16.27 -0.53 4.83
N LEU A 28 -14.99 -0.23 5.10
CA LEU A 28 -14.59 0.96 5.84
C LEU A 28 -15.14 2.24 5.19
N ASP A 29 -14.94 2.40 3.89
CA ASP A 29 -15.41 3.58 3.16
C ASP A 29 -16.95 3.68 3.16
N ALA A 30 -17.66 2.56 3.03
CA ALA A 30 -19.12 2.52 3.12
C ALA A 30 -19.65 2.96 4.50
N CYS A 31 -18.93 2.63 5.58
CA CYS A 31 -19.24 3.09 6.93
C CYS A 31 -18.97 4.59 7.08
N LEU A 32 -17.76 5.06 6.69
CA LEU A 32 -17.33 6.46 6.84
C LEU A 32 -18.17 7.43 5.99
N ALA A 33 -18.65 7.00 4.84
CA ALA A 33 -19.50 7.81 3.98
C ALA A 33 -20.82 8.22 4.65
N GLN A 34 -21.36 7.39 5.55
CA GLN A 34 -22.62 7.65 6.28
C GLN A 34 -22.37 8.14 7.71
N ASP A 35 -21.29 7.68 8.34
CA ASP A 35 -20.90 8.03 9.71
C ASP A 35 -19.37 8.22 9.79
N PRO A 36 -18.86 9.46 9.67
CA PRO A 36 -17.44 9.76 9.79
C PRO A 36 -16.82 9.40 11.16
N GLY A 37 -17.67 9.14 12.17
CA GLY A 37 -17.29 8.67 13.51
C GLY A 37 -17.15 7.15 13.63
N SER A 38 -17.38 6.39 12.57
CA SER A 38 -17.31 4.93 12.58
C SER A 38 -15.98 4.41 13.11
N ARG A 39 -16.06 3.37 13.94
CA ARG A 39 -14.91 2.59 14.41
C ARG A 39 -14.94 1.24 13.69
N VAL A 40 -13.92 0.96 12.91
CA VAL A 40 -13.88 -0.20 12.02
C VAL A 40 -12.56 -0.93 12.20
N ALA A 41 -12.66 -2.22 12.48
CA ALA A 41 -11.59 -3.20 12.41
C ALA A 41 -12.16 -4.40 11.64
N CYS A 42 -12.06 -4.34 10.31
CA CYS A 42 -12.66 -5.31 9.39
C CYS A 42 -11.59 -6.18 8.77
N GLU A 43 -11.70 -7.47 8.97
CA GLU A 43 -10.84 -8.50 8.40
C GLU A 43 -11.63 -9.33 7.40
N THR A 44 -11.00 -9.68 6.29
CA THR A 44 -11.60 -10.52 5.25
C THR A 44 -10.68 -11.70 4.94
N MET A 45 -11.27 -12.87 4.78
CA MET A 45 -10.62 -14.05 4.22
C MET A 45 -11.36 -14.48 2.96
N VAL A 46 -10.63 -14.77 1.89
CA VAL A 46 -11.16 -15.28 0.62
C VAL A 46 -10.47 -16.59 0.24
N THR A 47 -11.23 -17.53 -0.29
CA THR A 47 -10.74 -18.80 -0.83
C THR A 47 -11.71 -19.29 -1.92
N THR A 48 -11.54 -20.50 -2.44
CA THR A 48 -12.42 -21.05 -3.48
C THR A 48 -13.89 -20.86 -3.14
N ASN A 49 -14.59 -20.09 -3.97
CA ASN A 49 -16.04 -19.79 -3.87
C ASN A 49 -16.52 -19.35 -2.46
N PHE A 50 -15.65 -18.77 -1.63
CA PHE A 50 -15.99 -18.40 -0.28
C PHE A 50 -15.31 -17.09 0.15
N CYS A 51 -16.06 -16.23 0.86
CA CYS A 51 -15.60 -15.00 1.49
C CYS A 51 -16.14 -14.91 2.91
N LEU A 52 -15.27 -14.79 3.89
CA LEU A 52 -15.61 -14.48 5.27
C LEU A 52 -15.22 -13.05 5.58
N ILE A 53 -16.18 -12.27 6.09
CA ILE A 53 -15.98 -10.91 6.60
C ILE A 53 -16.21 -10.98 8.12
N CYS A 54 -15.21 -10.58 8.89
CA CYS A 54 -15.30 -10.63 10.36
C CYS A 54 -14.58 -9.42 10.99
N GLY A 55 -14.82 -9.23 12.29
CA GLY A 55 -14.19 -8.15 13.06
C GLY A 55 -15.19 -7.31 13.84
N GLU A 56 -14.75 -6.13 14.27
CA GLU A 56 -15.49 -5.23 15.13
C GLU A 56 -15.83 -3.93 14.40
N ILE A 57 -17.11 -3.62 14.28
CA ILE A 57 -17.61 -2.38 13.67
C ILE A 57 -18.63 -1.73 14.62
N THR A 58 -18.33 -0.49 15.03
CA THR A 58 -19.25 0.38 15.76
C THR A 58 -19.55 1.59 14.90
N THR A 59 -20.79 1.68 14.39
CA THR A 59 -21.21 2.72 13.45
C THR A 59 -22.71 2.98 13.56
N LYS A 60 -23.13 4.18 13.16
CA LYS A 60 -24.55 4.54 12.92
C LYS A 60 -24.96 4.28 11.47
N ALA A 61 -24.01 3.97 10.60
CA ALA A 61 -24.25 3.66 9.20
C ALA A 61 -25.07 2.37 9.03
N GLN A 62 -25.90 2.32 8.01
CA GLN A 62 -26.63 1.12 7.61
C GLN A 62 -25.96 0.56 6.34
N VAL A 63 -25.09 -0.42 6.51
CA VAL A 63 -24.27 -1.00 5.44
C VAL A 63 -24.61 -2.48 5.26
N ASP A 64 -24.95 -2.87 4.05
CA ASP A 64 -24.98 -4.28 3.63
C ASP A 64 -23.56 -4.71 3.26
N TYR A 65 -22.85 -5.30 4.21
CA TYR A 65 -21.45 -5.71 4.04
C TYR A 65 -21.28 -6.73 2.92
N ALA A 66 -22.24 -7.64 2.76
CA ALA A 66 -22.18 -8.64 1.70
C ALA A 66 -22.35 -8.01 0.31
N ALA A 67 -23.25 -7.04 0.17
CA ALA A 67 -23.42 -6.31 -1.09
C ALA A 67 -22.17 -5.48 -1.44
N VAL A 68 -21.57 -4.80 -0.45
CA VAL A 68 -20.32 -4.04 -0.64
C VAL A 68 -19.17 -4.96 -1.07
N ALA A 69 -19.01 -6.10 -0.42
CA ALA A 69 -17.98 -7.08 -0.77
C ALA A 69 -18.16 -7.63 -2.19
N ARG A 70 -19.39 -7.98 -2.57
CA ARG A 70 -19.74 -8.48 -3.90
C ARG A 70 -19.41 -7.46 -4.98
N GLU A 71 -19.70 -6.19 -4.73
CA GLU A 71 -19.37 -5.11 -5.65
C GLU A 71 -17.85 -4.90 -5.77
N ALA A 72 -17.10 -4.95 -4.67
CA ALA A 72 -15.63 -4.88 -4.69
C ALA A 72 -15.03 -6.04 -5.51
N ILE A 73 -15.52 -7.27 -5.33
CA ILE A 73 -15.09 -8.45 -6.11
C ILE A 73 -15.36 -8.24 -7.60
N ARG A 74 -16.53 -7.67 -7.96
CA ARG A 74 -16.89 -7.38 -9.36
C ARG A 74 -15.97 -6.33 -9.98
N GLN A 75 -15.67 -5.26 -9.26
CA GLN A 75 -14.78 -4.17 -9.72
C GLN A 75 -13.33 -4.62 -9.92
N ILE A 76 -12.89 -5.62 -9.16
CA ILE A 76 -11.58 -6.26 -9.34
C ILE A 76 -11.51 -7.03 -10.66
N GLY A 77 -12.63 -7.59 -11.12
CA GLY A 77 -12.72 -8.34 -12.37
C GLY A 77 -12.99 -9.84 -12.20
N TYR A 78 -13.41 -10.28 -11.01
CA TYR A 78 -13.86 -11.67 -10.80
C TYR A 78 -15.33 -11.83 -11.23
N THR A 79 -15.53 -11.95 -12.52
CA THR A 79 -16.84 -12.04 -13.18
C THR A 79 -16.93 -13.16 -14.22
N TYR A 80 -15.92 -14.02 -14.30
CA TYR A 80 -15.88 -15.11 -15.26
C TYR A 80 -16.40 -16.41 -14.62
N PRO A 81 -17.55 -16.95 -15.11
CA PRO A 81 -18.06 -18.21 -14.62
C PRO A 81 -17.04 -19.34 -14.79
N GLY A 82 -16.79 -20.09 -13.73
CA GLY A 82 -15.86 -21.23 -13.79
C GLY A 82 -14.45 -20.93 -13.25
N ASP A 83 -14.09 -19.68 -13.00
CA ASP A 83 -12.79 -19.34 -12.37
C ASP A 83 -12.70 -19.74 -10.87
N GLY A 84 -13.79 -20.31 -10.31
CA GLY A 84 -13.84 -20.81 -8.93
C GLY A 84 -13.95 -19.71 -7.86
N PHE A 85 -14.04 -18.44 -8.29
CA PHE A 85 -14.36 -17.29 -7.47
C PHE A 85 -15.02 -16.23 -8.37
N ASP A 86 -16.28 -15.91 -8.11
CA ASP A 86 -17.10 -15.07 -8.99
C ASP A 86 -18.02 -14.18 -8.15
N ALA A 87 -18.13 -12.90 -8.52
CA ALA A 87 -18.90 -11.91 -7.77
C ALA A 87 -20.37 -12.27 -7.59
N ASP A 88 -20.98 -12.98 -8.54
CA ASP A 88 -22.42 -13.31 -8.49
C ASP A 88 -22.69 -14.58 -7.69
N THR A 89 -21.74 -15.52 -7.63
CA THR A 89 -21.94 -16.86 -7.07
C THR A 89 -21.20 -17.13 -5.77
N VAL A 90 -20.17 -16.34 -5.42
CA VAL A 90 -19.36 -16.54 -4.19
C VAL A 90 -20.23 -16.52 -2.95
N GLU A 91 -20.06 -17.51 -2.07
CA GLU A 91 -20.69 -17.53 -0.75
C GLU A 91 -20.03 -16.47 0.14
N ILE A 92 -20.82 -15.55 0.69
CA ILE A 92 -20.34 -14.50 1.60
C ILE A 92 -20.93 -14.69 2.97
N GLN A 93 -20.09 -14.87 3.99
CA GLN A 93 -20.48 -14.93 5.39
C GLN A 93 -19.95 -13.72 6.16
N CYS A 94 -20.81 -13.11 6.98
CA CYS A 94 -20.45 -11.98 7.83
C CYS A 94 -20.50 -12.39 9.31
N ARG A 95 -19.44 -12.07 10.05
CA ARG A 95 -19.28 -12.28 11.51
C ARG A 95 -18.76 -10.98 12.13
N ILE A 96 -19.60 -9.95 12.11
CA ILE A 96 -19.29 -8.61 12.63
C ILE A 96 -19.91 -8.46 14.02
N HIS A 97 -19.13 -7.96 14.96
CA HIS A 97 -19.52 -7.63 16.31
C HIS A 97 -19.32 -6.14 16.60
N THR A 98 -19.98 -5.62 17.64
CA THR A 98 -19.68 -4.27 18.14
C THR A 98 -18.43 -4.31 19.01
N GLN A 99 -17.57 -3.28 18.92
CA GLN A 99 -16.35 -3.18 19.72
C GLN A 99 -16.62 -3.23 21.22
N SER A 100 -15.76 -3.90 21.98
CA SER A 100 -15.82 -3.98 23.44
C SER A 100 -15.77 -2.58 24.06
N ALA A 101 -16.63 -2.37 25.11
CA ALA A 101 -16.65 -1.11 25.86
C ALA A 101 -15.31 -0.79 26.57
N ASP A 102 -14.56 -1.81 26.98
CA ASP A 102 -13.29 -1.65 27.70
C ASP A 102 -12.21 -1.02 26.81
N ILE A 103 -12.17 -1.36 25.52
CA ILE A 103 -11.24 -0.77 24.55
C ILE A 103 -11.62 0.69 24.25
N ALA A 104 -12.91 1.02 24.29
CA ALA A 104 -13.40 2.37 24.03
C ALA A 104 -13.01 3.39 25.11
N LEU A 105 -12.78 2.97 26.36
CA LEU A 105 -12.51 3.87 27.50
C LEU A 105 -11.18 4.64 27.36
N GLY A 106 -10.17 4.09 26.75
CA GLY A 106 -8.85 4.74 26.58
C GLY A 106 -8.66 5.48 25.24
N THR A 107 -9.61 5.34 24.33
CA THR A 107 -9.44 5.72 22.90
C THR A 107 -10.59 6.58 22.36
N ASN A 108 -11.49 7.04 23.23
CA ASN A 108 -12.56 7.96 22.84
C ASN A 108 -11.99 9.34 22.47
N ASP A 109 -12.79 10.15 21.77
CA ASP A 109 -12.37 11.48 21.29
C ASP A 109 -12.05 12.46 22.45
N GLU A 110 -12.50 12.18 23.69
CA GLU A 110 -12.25 12.99 24.89
C GLU A 110 -10.86 12.70 25.50
N VAL A 111 -10.43 11.44 25.50
CA VAL A 111 -9.12 11.02 26.03
C VAL A 111 -8.02 11.17 24.97
N GLY A 112 -8.33 10.98 23.70
CA GLY A 112 -7.45 11.20 22.57
C GLY A 112 -6.20 10.30 22.53
N GLY A 113 -6.15 9.25 23.35
CA GLY A 113 -5.01 8.34 23.44
C GLY A 113 -4.92 7.40 22.23
N ALA A 114 -3.72 6.86 21.96
CA ALA A 114 -3.52 5.85 20.93
C ALA A 114 -4.33 4.58 21.24
N GLY A 115 -4.98 4.03 20.22
CA GLY A 115 -5.83 2.84 20.36
C GLY A 115 -5.05 1.54 20.55
N ASP A 116 -3.75 1.57 20.32
CA ASP A 116 -2.84 0.43 20.48
C ASP A 116 -1.42 0.92 20.74
N GLN A 117 -0.55 0.01 21.16
CA GLN A 117 0.90 0.20 21.12
C GLN A 117 1.41 -0.20 19.74
N GLY A 118 2.56 0.36 19.34
CA GLY A 118 3.20 -0.04 18.09
C GLY A 118 4.28 0.92 17.64
N MET A 119 4.99 0.52 16.58
CA MET A 119 5.95 1.37 15.88
C MET A 119 5.56 1.45 14.41
N MET A 120 5.64 2.64 13.84
CA MET A 120 5.26 2.92 12.47
C MET A 120 6.40 3.64 11.78
N PHE A 121 6.55 3.38 10.48
CA PHE A 121 7.64 3.93 9.69
C PHE A 121 7.12 4.68 8.48
N GLY A 122 7.80 5.78 8.16
CA GLY A 122 7.64 6.51 6.91
C GLY A 122 9.00 6.67 6.24
N GLY A 123 9.03 6.57 4.91
CA GLY A 123 10.26 6.74 4.15
C GLY A 123 10.06 7.62 2.93
N ALA A 124 11.12 8.28 2.48
CA ALA A 124 11.18 8.99 1.23
C ALA A 124 12.63 9.05 0.72
N CYS A 125 12.81 9.06 -0.60
CA CYS A 125 14.11 9.25 -1.23
C CYS A 125 13.96 9.89 -2.61
N THR A 126 15.06 10.45 -3.14
CA THR A 126 15.08 11.19 -4.42
C THR A 126 15.21 10.29 -5.65
N GLN A 127 14.92 9.00 -5.57
CA GLN A 127 15.09 8.06 -6.69
C GLN A 127 14.02 8.20 -7.78
N THR A 128 12.84 8.70 -7.42
CA THR A 128 11.72 8.93 -8.34
C THR A 128 11.04 10.28 -8.07
N PRO A 129 10.28 10.84 -9.00
CA PRO A 129 9.58 12.11 -8.81
C PRO A 129 8.59 12.11 -7.63
N GLU A 130 7.94 10.99 -7.36
CA GLU A 130 7.05 10.79 -6.22
C GLU A 130 7.77 10.61 -4.89
N LEU A 131 9.12 10.66 -4.90
CA LEU A 131 10.01 10.46 -3.75
C LEU A 131 9.86 9.06 -3.13
N MET A 132 9.78 8.05 -3.99
CA MET A 132 9.74 6.63 -3.64
C MET A 132 11.01 5.90 -4.08
N PRO A 133 11.36 4.77 -3.45
CA PRO A 133 12.41 3.89 -3.96
C PRO A 133 12.06 3.33 -5.34
N LEU A 134 13.00 3.36 -6.27
CA LEU A 134 12.79 2.95 -7.66
C LEU A 134 12.30 1.50 -7.82
N PRO A 135 12.81 0.50 -7.07
CA PRO A 135 12.35 -0.89 -7.25
C PRO A 135 10.85 -1.07 -7.03
N ILE A 136 10.30 -0.50 -5.96
CA ILE A 136 8.85 -0.59 -5.68
C ILE A 136 8.04 0.31 -6.62
N ALA A 137 8.55 1.47 -7.00
CA ALA A 137 7.88 2.34 -7.97
C ALA A 137 7.73 1.63 -9.33
N LEU A 138 8.78 1.00 -9.83
CA LEU A 138 8.73 0.19 -11.06
C LEU A 138 7.82 -1.03 -10.94
N ALA A 139 7.89 -1.77 -9.83
CA ALA A 139 7.02 -2.93 -9.63
C ALA A 139 5.55 -2.52 -9.64
N ARG A 140 5.19 -1.41 -8.99
CA ARG A 140 3.82 -0.85 -9.01
C ARG A 140 3.41 -0.34 -10.39
N ALA A 141 4.29 0.35 -11.09
CA ALA A 141 4.01 0.83 -12.45
C ALA A 141 3.73 -0.35 -13.40
N LEU A 142 4.48 -1.45 -13.28
CA LEU A 142 4.21 -2.69 -14.02
C LEU A 142 2.85 -3.30 -13.65
N CYS A 143 2.49 -3.35 -12.36
CA CYS A 143 1.18 -3.83 -11.90
C CYS A 143 0.03 -2.96 -12.40
N ASN A 144 0.20 -1.63 -12.38
CA ASN A 144 -0.80 -0.69 -12.91
C ASN A 144 -1.02 -0.94 -14.40
N ARG A 145 0.05 -1.00 -15.18
CA ARG A 145 -0.02 -1.27 -16.61
C ARG A 145 -0.61 -2.66 -16.91
N LEU A 146 -0.24 -3.66 -16.12
CA LEU A 146 -0.81 -5.00 -16.23
C LEU A 146 -2.32 -4.98 -15.97
N THR A 147 -2.79 -4.25 -14.96
CA THR A 147 -4.21 -4.10 -14.64
C THR A 147 -4.99 -3.42 -15.78
N GLU A 148 -4.40 -2.42 -16.44
CA GLU A 148 -5.00 -1.80 -17.64
C GLU A 148 -5.13 -2.82 -18.78
N CYS A 149 -4.09 -3.63 -18.99
CA CYS A 149 -4.13 -4.70 -19.99
C CYS A 149 -5.18 -5.77 -19.65
N ILE A 150 -5.33 -6.16 -18.38
CA ILE A 150 -6.36 -7.10 -17.92
C ILE A 150 -7.77 -6.58 -18.25
N ARG A 151 -8.02 -5.29 -18.01
CA ARG A 151 -9.32 -4.66 -18.30
C ARG A 151 -9.66 -4.56 -19.79
N SER A 152 -8.67 -4.64 -20.66
CA SER A 152 -8.80 -4.45 -22.12
C SER A 152 -8.60 -5.75 -22.92
N ASN A 153 -8.32 -6.87 -22.26
CA ASN A 153 -8.05 -8.14 -22.93
C ASN A 153 -8.69 -9.31 -22.17
N ASP A 154 -9.77 -9.86 -22.72
CA ASP A 154 -10.56 -10.95 -22.12
C ASP A 154 -9.79 -12.28 -21.98
N LEU A 155 -8.59 -12.40 -22.53
CA LEU A 155 -7.72 -13.55 -22.34
C LEU A 155 -6.87 -13.45 -21.07
N LEU A 156 -6.77 -12.27 -20.45
CA LEU A 156 -6.13 -12.08 -19.15
C LEU A 156 -7.14 -12.20 -18.01
N ARG A 157 -6.65 -12.50 -16.81
CA ARG A 157 -7.45 -12.63 -15.59
C ARG A 157 -6.85 -11.75 -14.49
N ALA A 158 -7.63 -11.50 -13.43
CA ALA A 158 -7.36 -10.48 -12.44
C ALA A 158 -6.07 -10.68 -11.63
N ASP A 159 -5.67 -11.94 -11.36
CA ASP A 159 -4.50 -12.24 -10.51
C ASP A 159 -3.18 -12.04 -11.27
N GLY A 160 -2.25 -11.37 -10.63
CA GLY A 160 -0.91 -11.15 -11.20
C GLY A 160 0.07 -10.59 -10.19
N LYS A 161 1.35 -10.78 -10.52
CA LYS A 161 2.49 -10.30 -9.72
C LYS A 161 3.55 -9.70 -10.61
N THR A 162 4.26 -8.71 -10.08
CA THR A 162 5.45 -8.13 -10.72
C THR A 162 6.58 -8.04 -9.72
N GLN A 163 7.81 -8.15 -10.21
CA GLN A 163 9.01 -7.99 -9.40
C GLN A 163 10.09 -7.31 -10.24
N VAL A 164 10.85 -6.41 -9.63
CA VAL A 164 11.96 -5.71 -10.28
C VAL A 164 13.17 -5.74 -9.39
N SER A 165 14.32 -6.15 -9.97
CA SER A 165 15.63 -6.04 -9.33
C SER A 165 16.39 -4.90 -9.99
N VAL A 166 16.71 -3.87 -9.19
CA VAL A 166 17.50 -2.69 -9.61
C VAL A 166 18.93 -2.87 -9.18
N GLU A 167 19.86 -2.54 -10.09
CA GLU A 167 21.30 -2.55 -9.82
C GLU A 167 21.77 -1.16 -9.37
N TYR A 168 22.56 -1.14 -8.29
CA TYR A 168 23.14 0.06 -7.68
C TYR A 168 24.66 0.01 -7.69
N ASP A 169 25.31 1.17 -7.82
CA ASP A 169 26.74 1.31 -7.61
C ASP A 169 27.12 1.34 -6.11
N GLU A 170 28.39 1.52 -5.83
CA GLU A 170 28.94 1.58 -4.48
C GLU A 170 28.42 2.79 -3.66
N ASN A 171 27.94 3.83 -4.33
CA ASN A 171 27.40 5.04 -3.72
C ASN A 171 25.87 5.01 -3.59
N GLY A 172 25.22 3.90 -3.94
CA GLY A 172 23.76 3.74 -3.91
C GLY A 172 23.04 4.41 -5.07
N LYS A 173 23.75 4.79 -6.14
CA LYS A 173 23.15 5.34 -7.36
C LYS A 173 22.67 4.20 -8.25
N VAL A 174 21.51 4.36 -8.85
CA VAL A 174 20.95 3.43 -9.83
C VAL A 174 21.85 3.33 -11.05
N VAL A 175 22.22 2.11 -11.41
CA VAL A 175 23.02 1.76 -12.61
C VAL A 175 22.11 1.23 -13.72
N GLY A 176 21.14 0.38 -13.39
CA GLY A 176 20.24 -0.22 -14.37
C GLY A 176 19.23 -1.17 -13.74
N ILE A 177 18.48 -1.85 -14.61
CA ILE A 177 17.55 -2.90 -14.23
C ILE A 177 18.16 -4.25 -14.58
N ASP A 178 18.32 -5.12 -13.57
CA ASP A 178 18.89 -6.45 -13.78
C ASP A 178 17.84 -7.50 -14.14
N THR A 179 16.70 -7.49 -13.44
CA THR A 179 15.65 -8.52 -13.60
C THR A 179 14.26 -7.90 -13.54
N VAL A 180 13.39 -8.35 -14.44
CA VAL A 180 11.95 -8.10 -14.39
C VAL A 180 11.21 -9.42 -14.43
N VAL A 181 10.30 -9.64 -13.47
CA VAL A 181 9.40 -10.79 -13.42
C VAL A 181 7.96 -10.31 -13.52
N VAL A 182 7.17 -10.91 -14.40
CA VAL A 182 5.72 -10.70 -14.49
C VAL A 182 5.04 -12.07 -14.53
N SER A 183 4.14 -12.31 -13.58
CA SER A 183 3.25 -13.46 -13.61
C SER A 183 1.81 -12.97 -13.68
N VAL A 184 1.01 -13.52 -14.58
CA VAL A 184 -0.38 -13.13 -14.77
C VAL A 184 -1.25 -14.34 -15.07
N MET A 185 -2.39 -14.42 -14.41
CA MET A 185 -3.43 -15.42 -14.68
C MET A 185 -4.05 -15.15 -16.05
N HIS A 186 -4.30 -16.21 -16.81
CA HIS A 186 -4.83 -16.11 -18.18
C HIS A 186 -5.78 -17.25 -18.54
N SER A 187 -6.60 -17.05 -19.59
CA SER A 187 -7.41 -18.10 -20.21
C SER A 187 -6.52 -19.21 -20.80
N ALA A 188 -7.01 -20.43 -20.78
CA ALA A 188 -6.36 -21.55 -21.44
C ALA A 188 -6.21 -21.34 -22.97
N ASP A 189 -7.02 -20.46 -23.56
CA ASP A 189 -6.96 -20.11 -24.98
C ASP A 189 -5.82 -19.17 -25.33
N PHE A 190 -5.15 -18.58 -24.34
CA PHE A 190 -3.99 -17.71 -24.54
C PHE A 190 -2.72 -18.54 -24.45
N THR A 191 -2.08 -18.82 -25.60
CA THR A 191 -0.84 -19.60 -25.59
C THR A 191 0.27 -18.87 -24.84
N ILE A 192 1.18 -19.62 -24.22
CA ILE A 192 2.26 -19.02 -23.41
C ILE A 192 3.21 -18.15 -24.25
N GLU A 193 3.43 -18.48 -25.51
CA GLU A 193 4.27 -17.70 -26.43
C GLU A 193 3.62 -16.37 -26.77
N GLU A 194 2.33 -16.36 -27.08
CA GLU A 194 1.56 -15.14 -27.35
C GLU A 194 1.49 -14.25 -26.10
N LEU A 195 1.21 -14.84 -24.94
CA LEU A 195 1.19 -14.15 -23.66
C LEU A 195 2.53 -13.45 -23.38
N ARG A 196 3.64 -14.17 -23.50
CA ARG A 196 4.99 -13.61 -23.26
C ARG A 196 5.29 -12.44 -24.20
N LYS A 197 4.97 -12.57 -25.47
CA LYS A 197 5.12 -11.48 -26.46
C LYS A 197 4.25 -10.28 -26.10
N TYR A 198 2.99 -10.53 -25.75
CA TYR A 198 2.03 -9.49 -25.37
C TYR A 198 2.49 -8.72 -24.13
N ILE A 199 2.86 -9.43 -23.06
CA ILE A 199 3.30 -8.81 -21.79
C ILE A 199 4.63 -8.05 -21.98
N LYS A 200 5.60 -8.60 -22.73
CA LYS A 200 6.86 -7.89 -22.98
C LYS A 200 6.62 -6.57 -23.71
N ALA A 201 5.81 -6.57 -24.77
CA ALA A 201 5.57 -5.39 -25.61
C ALA A 201 4.53 -4.42 -25.00
N GLY A 202 3.47 -4.93 -24.36
CA GLY A 202 2.35 -4.13 -23.88
C GLY A 202 2.48 -3.66 -22.44
N VAL A 203 3.29 -4.34 -21.61
CA VAL A 203 3.45 -4.03 -20.19
C VAL A 203 4.88 -3.60 -19.87
N ILE A 204 5.88 -4.45 -20.14
CA ILE A 204 7.25 -4.22 -19.64
C ILE A 204 7.91 -3.07 -20.39
N ALA A 205 7.92 -3.10 -21.72
CA ALA A 205 8.62 -2.09 -22.51
C ALA A 205 8.12 -0.67 -22.25
N PRO A 206 6.81 -0.35 -22.34
CA PRO A 206 6.35 1.02 -22.13
C PRO A 206 6.57 1.53 -20.70
N VAL A 207 6.50 0.65 -19.68
CA VAL A 207 6.79 1.06 -18.29
C VAL A 207 8.25 1.40 -18.12
N LEU A 208 9.17 0.57 -18.61
CA LEU A 208 10.60 0.84 -18.49
C LEU A 208 11.00 2.11 -19.25
N GLU A 209 10.45 2.32 -20.45
CA GLU A 209 10.69 3.53 -21.26
C GLU A 209 10.26 4.81 -20.52
N ASN A 210 9.12 4.81 -19.84
CA ASN A 210 8.64 5.94 -19.04
C ASN A 210 9.59 6.30 -17.88
N TYR A 211 10.36 5.33 -17.38
CA TYR A 211 11.40 5.55 -16.36
C TYR A 211 12.80 5.74 -16.95
N GLY A 212 12.93 5.87 -18.28
CA GLY A 212 14.20 6.11 -18.97
C GLY A 212 15.07 4.87 -19.18
N PHE A 213 14.51 3.67 -19.07
CA PHE A 213 15.20 2.40 -19.32
C PHE A 213 14.72 1.75 -20.61
N SER A 214 15.62 1.05 -21.32
CA SER A 214 15.26 0.23 -22.47
C SER A 214 15.06 -1.23 -22.03
N VAL A 215 13.99 -1.85 -22.51
CA VAL A 215 13.72 -3.28 -22.28
C VAL A 215 14.83 -4.18 -22.86
N ASP A 216 15.54 -3.72 -23.88
CA ASP A 216 16.64 -4.47 -24.51
C ASP A 216 17.90 -4.50 -23.65
N ASN A 217 18.01 -3.59 -22.67
CA ASN A 217 19.13 -3.55 -21.72
C ASN A 217 18.86 -4.34 -20.44
N VAL A 218 17.69 -5.01 -20.31
CA VAL A 218 17.37 -5.85 -19.15
C VAL A 218 17.84 -7.28 -19.43
N PRO A 219 18.85 -7.78 -18.70
CA PRO A 219 19.41 -9.10 -18.98
C PRO A 219 18.45 -10.25 -18.71
N ASN A 220 17.57 -10.09 -17.71
CA ASN A 220 16.70 -11.17 -17.26
C ASN A 220 15.23 -10.72 -17.26
N ILE A 221 14.43 -11.28 -18.17
CA ILE A 221 12.99 -11.05 -18.22
C ILE A 221 12.28 -12.41 -18.10
N HIS A 222 11.46 -12.56 -17.05
CA HIS A 222 10.70 -13.76 -16.77
C HIS A 222 9.20 -13.46 -16.84
N ILE A 223 8.50 -14.06 -17.79
CA ILE A 223 7.05 -13.92 -17.93
C ILE A 223 6.43 -15.30 -17.82
N ASN A 224 5.58 -15.52 -16.81
CA ASN A 224 5.03 -16.82 -16.44
C ASN A 224 6.11 -17.92 -16.56
N PRO A 225 7.17 -17.88 -15.75
CA PRO A 225 8.34 -18.76 -15.94
C PRO A 225 8.00 -20.24 -15.74
N THR A 226 6.96 -20.55 -14.97
CA THR A 226 6.47 -21.92 -14.76
C THR A 226 5.57 -22.43 -15.88
N GLY A 227 5.26 -21.59 -16.88
CA GLY A 227 4.32 -21.91 -17.96
C GLY A 227 2.93 -21.37 -17.71
N ASN A 228 1.90 -22.17 -17.99
CA ASN A 228 0.50 -21.76 -17.89
C ASN A 228 0.11 -21.41 -16.44
N PHE A 229 -0.62 -20.31 -16.30
CA PHE A 229 -1.21 -19.86 -15.02
C PHE A 229 -2.72 -19.62 -15.26
N VAL A 230 -3.47 -20.71 -15.31
CA VAL A 230 -4.91 -20.70 -15.60
C VAL A 230 -5.75 -20.71 -14.33
N ILE A 231 -5.29 -21.39 -13.28
CA ILE A 231 -5.95 -21.39 -11.97
C ILE A 231 -5.19 -20.43 -11.06
N GLY A 232 -5.86 -19.37 -10.60
CA GLY A 232 -5.28 -18.33 -9.75
C GLY A 232 -6.37 -17.64 -8.93
N GLY A 233 -6.01 -16.47 -8.36
CA GLY A 233 -6.91 -15.76 -7.47
C GLY A 233 -7.29 -16.58 -6.23
N PRO A 234 -8.43 -16.28 -5.58
CA PRO A 234 -8.90 -17.02 -4.40
C PRO A 234 -9.17 -18.51 -4.66
N ASN A 235 -9.31 -18.92 -5.92
CA ASN A 235 -9.42 -20.34 -6.29
C ASN A 235 -8.06 -21.07 -6.23
N GLY A 236 -6.97 -20.37 -6.46
CA GLY A 236 -5.61 -20.94 -6.43
C GLY A 236 -4.93 -20.84 -5.07
N ASP A 237 -5.23 -19.80 -4.31
CA ASP A 237 -4.61 -19.52 -3.02
C ASP A 237 -5.56 -18.72 -2.11
N THR A 238 -5.48 -18.96 -0.81
CA THR A 238 -6.28 -18.25 0.19
C THR A 238 -5.70 -16.87 0.45
N GLY A 239 -6.55 -15.83 0.45
CA GLY A 239 -6.20 -14.46 0.76
C GLY A 239 -6.75 -13.99 2.11
N LEU A 240 -5.97 -13.15 2.80
CA LEU A 240 -6.38 -12.49 4.05
C LEU A 240 -5.98 -11.02 4.03
N THR A 241 -6.80 -10.19 4.69
CA THR A 241 -6.48 -8.78 4.94
C THR A 241 -5.13 -8.64 5.66
N GLY A 242 -4.31 -7.69 5.21
CA GLY A 242 -3.07 -7.34 5.89
C GLY A 242 -1.89 -8.28 5.64
N ARG A 243 -1.93 -9.11 4.61
CA ARG A 243 -0.81 -10.01 4.25
C ARG A 243 0.09 -9.49 3.13
N LYS A 244 -0.11 -8.25 2.66
CA LYS A 244 0.72 -7.60 1.64
C LYS A 244 1.30 -6.27 2.10
N ILE A 245 1.64 -6.17 3.41
CA ILE A 245 2.07 -4.94 4.07
C ILE A 245 3.36 -4.34 3.48
N ILE A 246 4.23 -5.14 2.92
CA ILE A 246 5.46 -4.68 2.27
C ILE A 246 5.16 -4.10 0.88
N VAL A 247 4.23 -4.71 0.12
CA VAL A 247 3.69 -4.16 -1.13
C VAL A 247 2.95 -2.85 -0.87
N ASP A 248 2.22 -2.76 0.23
CA ASP A 248 1.47 -1.58 0.64
C ASP A 248 2.37 -0.37 0.91
N THR A 249 3.62 -0.60 1.29
CA THR A 249 4.55 0.43 1.76
C THR A 249 5.72 0.64 0.79
N TYR A 250 6.92 0.17 1.09
CA TYR A 250 8.15 0.56 0.39
C TYR A 250 8.86 -0.61 -0.31
N GLY A 251 8.22 -1.77 -0.45
CA GLY A 251 8.82 -2.94 -1.10
C GLY A 251 10.07 -3.46 -0.39
N GLY A 252 10.18 -3.24 0.92
CA GLY A 252 11.33 -3.64 1.73
C GLY A 252 12.48 -2.64 1.80
N TYR A 253 12.41 -1.52 1.06
CA TYR A 253 13.49 -0.52 1.03
C TYR A 253 13.61 0.25 2.36
N PHE A 254 12.49 0.61 2.96
CA PHE A 254 12.41 1.17 4.32
C PHE A 254 11.74 0.16 5.26
N SER A 255 11.97 0.35 6.55
CA SER A 255 11.41 -0.52 7.60
C SER A 255 9.87 -0.50 7.61
N HIS A 256 9.29 -1.52 8.22
CA HIS A 256 7.86 -1.66 8.47
C HIS A 256 7.62 -2.05 9.93
N GLY A 257 6.61 -1.49 10.57
CA GLY A 257 6.29 -1.78 11.97
C GLY A 257 5.49 -3.05 12.21
N GLY A 258 4.99 -3.69 11.14
CA GLY A 258 4.21 -4.91 11.19
C GLY A 258 2.69 -4.72 11.17
N GLY A 259 2.18 -3.50 11.43
CA GLY A 259 0.74 -3.20 11.42
C GLY A 259 0.15 -3.13 10.01
N ALA A 260 -0.92 -3.87 9.76
CA ALA A 260 -1.69 -3.78 8.52
C ALA A 260 -2.55 -2.51 8.49
N PHE A 261 -2.84 -2.00 7.28
CA PHE A 261 -3.63 -0.77 7.08
C PHE A 261 -5.09 -1.07 6.73
N SER A 262 -5.33 -1.94 5.74
CA SER A 262 -6.66 -2.20 5.20
C SER A 262 -7.64 -2.67 6.27
N GLY A 263 -8.89 -2.22 6.18
CA GLY A 263 -9.95 -2.56 7.14
C GLY A 263 -9.93 -1.78 8.46
N LYS A 264 -8.89 -0.95 8.70
CA LYS A 264 -8.76 -0.15 9.93
C LYS A 264 -9.17 1.30 9.71
N ASP A 265 -10.06 1.82 10.57
CA ASP A 265 -10.38 3.26 10.59
C ASP A 265 -9.18 4.10 11.13
N PRO A 266 -9.17 5.43 10.89
CA PRO A 266 -7.99 6.26 11.18
C PRO A 266 -7.65 6.43 12.67
N THR A 267 -8.44 5.94 13.60
CA THR A 267 -8.09 5.93 15.02
C THR A 267 -7.06 4.88 15.37
N LYS A 268 -6.86 3.89 14.49
CA LYS A 268 -5.81 2.89 14.61
C LYS A 268 -4.50 3.49 14.12
N VAL A 269 -3.57 3.67 15.05
CA VAL A 269 -2.24 4.30 14.78
C VAL A 269 -1.40 3.49 13.80
N ASP A 270 -1.59 2.19 13.68
CA ASP A 270 -0.97 1.36 12.64
C ASP A 270 -1.12 1.99 11.25
N ARG A 271 -2.30 2.53 10.97
CA ARG A 271 -2.61 3.19 9.70
C ARG A 271 -2.29 4.67 9.73
N SER A 272 -2.87 5.44 10.62
CA SER A 272 -2.76 6.89 10.65
C SER A 272 -1.35 7.38 10.92
N ALA A 273 -0.61 6.73 11.85
CA ALA A 273 0.75 7.11 12.15
C ALA A 273 1.75 6.69 11.07
N ALA A 274 1.50 5.59 10.33
CA ALA A 274 2.30 5.26 9.15
C ALA A 274 2.11 6.32 8.04
N TYR A 275 0.90 6.83 7.86
CA TYR A 275 0.61 7.88 6.88
C TYR A 275 1.27 9.21 7.24
N ILE A 276 1.19 9.65 8.51
CA ILE A 276 1.88 10.89 8.92
C ILE A 276 3.40 10.71 8.90
N ALA A 277 3.94 9.52 9.19
CA ALA A 277 5.35 9.24 9.08
C ALA A 277 5.84 9.37 7.62
N ARG A 278 5.07 8.87 6.63
CA ARG A 278 5.32 9.10 5.20
C ARG A 278 5.27 10.58 4.85
N TYR A 279 4.24 11.30 5.31
CA TYR A 279 4.11 12.73 5.08
C TYR A 279 5.34 13.50 5.59
N MET A 280 5.81 13.20 6.80
CA MET A 280 6.99 13.84 7.39
C MET A 280 8.26 13.52 6.61
N ALA A 281 8.51 12.26 6.29
CA ALA A 281 9.68 11.84 5.53
C ALA A 281 9.71 12.52 4.14
N LYS A 282 8.56 12.56 3.45
CA LYS A 282 8.43 13.19 2.13
C LYS A 282 8.70 14.69 2.19
N ASN A 283 8.19 15.39 3.21
CA ASN A 283 8.44 16.82 3.39
C ASN A 283 9.90 17.14 3.71
N LEU A 284 10.61 16.31 4.49
CA LEU A 284 12.05 16.49 4.73
C LEU A 284 12.87 16.38 3.44
N VAL A 285 12.55 15.39 2.60
CA VAL A 285 13.23 15.20 1.31
C VAL A 285 12.86 16.30 0.32
N ALA A 286 11.58 16.68 0.24
CA ALA A 286 11.10 17.78 -0.61
C ALA A 286 11.70 19.15 -0.20
N ALA A 287 11.96 19.36 1.09
CA ALA A 287 12.66 20.54 1.60
C ALA A 287 14.15 20.55 1.26
N GLY A 288 14.71 19.47 0.69
CA GLY A 288 16.14 19.33 0.41
C GLY A 288 16.98 19.12 1.65
N LEU A 289 16.40 18.72 2.78
CA LEU A 289 17.11 18.47 4.05
C LEU A 289 17.89 17.16 4.04
N ALA A 290 17.50 16.21 3.22
CA ALA A 290 18.22 14.96 2.94
C ALA A 290 17.77 14.38 1.60
N SER A 291 18.59 13.49 0.98
CA SER A 291 18.19 12.76 -0.21
C SER A 291 17.49 11.43 0.09
N GLN A 292 17.60 10.95 1.31
CA GLN A 292 16.92 9.75 1.81
C GLN A 292 16.62 9.91 3.29
N VAL A 293 15.38 9.58 3.70
CA VAL A 293 14.92 9.71 5.08
C VAL A 293 14.02 8.55 5.46
N GLN A 294 14.20 8.04 6.67
CA GLN A 294 13.24 7.22 7.38
C GLN A 294 12.81 7.92 8.67
N VAL A 295 11.52 7.97 8.91
CA VAL A 295 10.92 8.45 10.16
C VAL A 295 10.30 7.29 10.90
N GLN A 296 10.61 7.11 12.18
CA GLN A 296 9.95 6.16 13.07
C GLN A 296 9.10 6.91 14.10
N LEU A 297 7.87 6.45 14.28
CA LEU A 297 6.99 6.82 15.39
C LEU A 297 6.71 5.59 16.25
N ALA A 298 6.60 5.76 17.56
CA ALA A 298 6.13 4.71 18.46
C ALA A 298 5.09 5.26 19.42
N TYR A 299 4.06 4.46 19.69
CA TYR A 299 2.96 4.80 20.60
C TYR A 299 2.81 3.74 21.69
N ALA A 300 2.27 4.17 22.84
CA ALA A 300 1.76 3.30 23.89
C ALA A 300 0.22 3.42 23.95
N ILE A 301 -0.46 2.32 24.19
CA ILE A 301 -1.92 2.32 24.31
C ILE A 301 -2.41 3.34 25.35
N GLY A 302 -3.43 4.11 25.02
CA GLY A 302 -4.00 5.12 25.91
C GLY A 302 -3.18 6.40 26.07
N VAL A 303 -1.99 6.53 25.43
CA VAL A 303 -1.15 7.71 25.47
C VAL A 303 -1.27 8.48 24.16
N ALA A 304 -1.57 9.78 24.22
CA ALA A 304 -1.79 10.61 23.03
C ALA A 304 -0.48 10.96 22.31
N GLU A 305 0.56 11.36 23.09
CA GLU A 305 1.85 11.70 22.50
C GLU A 305 2.66 10.45 22.15
N PRO A 306 3.41 10.46 21.02
CA PRO A 306 4.30 9.35 20.70
C PRO A 306 5.40 9.22 21.76
N VAL A 307 5.65 8.00 22.23
CA VAL A 307 6.73 7.69 23.19
C VAL A 307 8.11 7.87 22.56
N SER A 308 8.21 7.76 21.24
CA SER A 308 9.44 8.14 20.53
C SER A 308 9.13 8.66 19.11
N VAL A 309 9.99 9.57 18.64
CA VAL A 309 10.08 10.04 17.26
C VAL A 309 11.55 10.03 16.88
N ARG A 310 11.91 9.34 15.81
CA ARG A 310 13.28 9.27 15.31
C ARG A 310 13.31 9.53 13.82
N VAL A 311 14.26 10.35 13.40
CA VAL A 311 14.65 10.51 11.99
C VAL A 311 15.98 9.78 11.78
N ASP A 312 16.13 9.16 10.62
CA ASP A 312 17.38 8.60 10.13
C ASP A 312 17.55 9.03 8.67
N SER A 313 18.52 9.86 8.39
CA SER A 313 18.81 10.36 7.05
C SER A 313 19.83 9.49 6.30
N TYR A 314 20.25 8.36 6.85
CA TYR A 314 21.28 7.48 6.27
C TYR A 314 22.57 8.22 5.90
N GLY A 315 22.91 9.28 6.65
CA GLY A 315 24.08 10.10 6.41
C GLY A 315 23.95 11.08 5.22
N THR A 316 22.75 11.24 4.65
CA THR A 316 22.50 12.16 3.52
C THR A 316 21.98 13.53 3.97
N GLY A 317 21.81 13.73 5.28
CA GLY A 317 21.28 14.96 5.87
C GLY A 317 22.22 16.15 5.70
N VAL A 318 21.66 17.31 5.36
CA VAL A 318 22.39 18.60 5.36
C VAL A 318 22.39 19.26 6.74
N ILE A 319 21.53 18.79 7.64
CA ILE A 319 21.49 19.08 9.08
C ILE A 319 21.42 17.75 9.83
N SER A 320 21.64 17.77 11.16
CA SER A 320 21.60 16.52 11.94
C SER A 320 20.20 15.92 12.03
N ASP A 321 20.12 14.60 12.20
CA ASP A 321 18.87 13.85 12.38
C ASP A 321 18.09 14.33 13.62
N GLU A 322 18.81 14.73 14.70
CA GLU A 322 18.22 15.32 15.91
C GLU A 322 17.54 16.65 15.59
N LYS A 323 18.16 17.48 14.76
CA LYS A 323 17.58 18.76 14.34
C LYS A 323 16.34 18.53 13.49
N MET A 324 16.38 17.60 12.53
CA MET A 324 15.20 17.22 11.73
C MET A 324 14.06 16.73 12.63
N THR A 325 14.36 15.88 13.62
CA THR A 325 13.38 15.38 14.60
C THR A 325 12.74 16.54 15.39
N GLN A 326 13.53 17.52 15.84
CA GLN A 326 13.02 18.71 16.55
C GLN A 326 12.10 19.55 15.66
N LEU A 327 12.47 19.76 14.40
CA LEU A 327 11.67 20.50 13.43
C LEU A 327 10.31 19.83 13.18
N LEU A 328 10.29 18.52 13.01
CA LEU A 328 9.04 17.77 12.82
C LEU A 328 8.13 17.86 14.04
N ARG A 329 8.66 17.67 15.27
CA ARG A 329 7.89 17.81 16.51
C ARG A 329 7.33 19.22 16.72
N ALA A 330 8.02 20.25 16.26
CA ALA A 330 7.57 21.64 16.35
C ALA A 330 6.52 22.01 15.28
N THR A 331 6.42 21.22 14.20
CA THR A 331 5.62 21.58 13.02
C THR A 331 4.37 20.73 12.90
N VAL A 332 4.39 19.48 13.37
CA VAL A 332 3.32 18.48 13.19
C VAL A 332 2.77 18.03 14.54
N ASP A 333 1.45 18.11 14.70
CA ASP A 333 0.75 17.51 15.86
C ASP A 333 0.67 15.99 15.65
N LEU A 334 1.43 15.25 16.45
CA LEU A 334 1.57 13.80 16.35
C LEU A 334 0.60 13.02 17.24
N THR A 335 -0.33 13.70 17.91
CA THR A 335 -1.44 13.01 18.59
C THR A 335 -2.34 12.33 17.55
N PRO A 336 -3.00 11.19 17.87
CA PRO A 336 -3.92 10.53 16.93
C PRO A 336 -4.97 11.50 16.36
N GLY A 337 -5.55 12.36 17.21
CA GLY A 337 -6.50 13.39 16.76
C GLY A 337 -5.86 14.45 15.86
N GLY A 338 -4.62 14.85 16.12
CA GLY A 338 -3.85 15.78 15.29
C GLY A 338 -3.59 15.22 13.91
N ILE A 339 -3.17 13.97 13.83
CA ILE A 339 -2.93 13.25 12.57
C ILE A 339 -4.22 13.17 11.74
N ILE A 340 -5.32 12.74 12.36
CA ILE A 340 -6.63 12.62 11.69
C ILE A 340 -7.08 13.95 11.11
N ARG A 341 -6.93 15.05 11.86
CA ARG A 341 -7.27 16.40 11.38
C ARG A 341 -6.33 16.85 10.25
N LYS A 342 -5.02 16.71 10.43
CA LYS A 342 -4.02 17.14 9.43
C LYS A 342 -4.22 16.45 8.09
N LEU A 343 -4.42 15.15 8.08
CA LEU A 343 -4.57 14.35 6.88
C LEU A 343 -6.04 14.15 6.46
N GLN A 344 -7.00 14.74 7.19
CA GLN A 344 -8.44 14.64 6.90
C GLN A 344 -8.93 13.19 6.72
N LEU A 345 -8.53 12.30 7.63
CA LEU A 345 -8.68 10.86 7.49
C LEU A 345 -10.11 10.31 7.76
N ARG A 346 -11.08 11.15 8.15
CA ARG A 346 -12.46 10.69 8.35
C ARG A 346 -13.29 10.66 7.06
N ARG A 347 -12.67 10.91 5.92
CA ARG A 347 -13.29 10.82 4.59
C ARG A 347 -13.23 9.38 4.07
N PRO A 348 -14.16 8.96 3.18
CA PRO A 348 -14.10 7.66 2.50
C PRO A 348 -13.07 7.70 1.37
N ILE A 349 -11.79 7.49 1.70
CA ILE A 349 -10.63 7.61 0.79
C ILE A 349 -9.78 6.34 0.77
N TYR A 350 -10.25 5.25 1.36
CA TYR A 350 -9.45 4.06 1.65
C TYR A 350 -9.53 2.98 0.58
N ALA A 351 -10.69 2.72 -0.01
CA ALA A 351 -10.84 1.69 -1.04
C ALA A 351 -9.80 1.81 -2.19
N PRO A 352 -9.49 3.01 -2.72
CA PRO A 352 -8.44 3.12 -3.75
C PRO A 352 -7.02 2.85 -3.24
N THR A 353 -6.79 2.83 -1.92
CA THR A 353 -5.46 2.56 -1.36
C THR A 353 -5.13 1.07 -1.26
N ALA A 354 -6.16 0.23 -1.18
CA ALA A 354 -6.00 -1.22 -1.07
C ALA A 354 -5.35 -1.85 -2.31
N ALA A 355 -5.46 -1.20 -3.48
CA ALA A 355 -4.83 -1.65 -4.70
C ALA A 355 -3.41 -1.07 -4.84
N MET A 356 -2.41 -1.93 -5.04
CA MET A 356 -1.07 -1.57 -5.50
C MET A 356 -0.27 -0.59 -4.64
N GLY A 357 -0.61 -0.44 -3.36
CA GLY A 357 0.18 0.30 -2.38
C GLY A 357 -0.40 1.65 -1.94
N HIS A 358 0.01 2.08 -0.75
CA HIS A 358 -0.53 3.24 -0.05
C HIS A 358 0.28 4.53 -0.27
N PHE A 359 1.56 4.45 -0.68
CA PHE A 359 2.47 5.59 -0.80
C PHE A 359 2.90 5.85 -2.24
N GLY A 360 3.32 7.08 -2.56
CA GLY A 360 3.78 7.49 -3.87
C GLY A 360 2.66 7.72 -4.90
N VAL A 361 1.43 7.96 -4.45
CA VAL A 361 0.29 8.24 -5.34
C VAL A 361 -0.20 9.67 -5.08
N GLU A 362 -0.14 10.49 -6.12
CA GLU A 362 -0.58 11.89 -6.07
C GLU A 362 -2.04 12.04 -5.64
N GLY A 363 -2.36 13.13 -4.95
CA GLY A 363 -3.72 13.45 -4.47
C GLY A 363 -4.09 12.80 -3.14
N ARG A 364 -3.26 11.93 -2.59
CA ARG A 364 -3.44 11.42 -1.24
C ARG A 364 -2.95 12.43 -0.20
N PRO A 365 -3.66 12.68 0.92
CA PRO A 365 -3.28 13.72 1.89
C PRO A 365 -1.87 13.57 2.48
N TRP A 366 -1.39 12.35 2.63
CA TRP A 366 -0.05 12.07 3.15
C TRP A 366 1.06 12.17 2.10
N GLU A 367 0.72 12.48 0.85
CA GLU A 367 1.68 12.76 -0.21
C GLU A 367 1.88 14.27 -0.45
N GLU A 368 1.17 15.13 0.28
CA GLU A 368 1.35 16.59 0.21
C GLU A 368 2.71 17.01 0.78
N THR A 369 3.28 18.07 0.19
CA THR A 369 4.59 18.63 0.60
C THR A 369 4.46 20.08 1.09
N ASP A 370 3.30 20.41 1.66
CA ASP A 370 2.87 21.76 2.04
C ASP A 370 3.66 22.38 3.21
N ILE A 371 4.43 21.58 3.98
CA ILE A 371 5.32 22.11 5.04
C ILE A 371 6.79 22.11 4.62
N ALA A 372 7.15 21.70 3.40
CA ALA A 372 8.54 21.60 3.00
C ALA A 372 9.28 22.94 3.04
N GLU A 373 8.67 24.02 2.53
CA GLU A 373 9.25 25.36 2.58
C GLU A 373 9.44 25.85 4.01
N LYS A 374 8.45 25.67 4.87
CA LYS A 374 8.55 26.01 6.30
C LYS A 374 9.66 25.23 7.00
N LEU A 375 9.84 23.93 6.69
CA LEU A 375 10.93 23.14 7.26
C LEU A 375 12.30 23.67 6.82
N ARG A 376 12.43 24.08 5.56
CA ARG A 376 13.62 24.67 5.00
C ARG A 376 13.98 25.98 5.69
N GLU A 377 13.03 26.90 5.85
CA GLU A 377 13.20 28.16 6.56
C GLU A 377 13.65 27.93 8.03
N LEU A 378 12.98 27.03 8.76
CA LEU A 378 13.31 26.70 10.13
C LEU A 378 14.67 25.99 10.27
N ALA A 379 15.13 25.32 9.22
CA ALA A 379 16.47 24.74 9.16
C ALA A 379 17.56 25.79 8.90
N GLY A 380 17.20 26.96 8.38
CA GLY A 380 18.13 28.05 8.05
C GLY A 380 18.87 27.87 6.73
N ILE A 381 18.24 27.20 5.75
CA ILE A 381 18.84 26.93 4.42
C ILE A 381 17.93 27.36 3.29
#